data_989aec1be404e19c9dfcfdbd11df1fa8
#
_entry.id   989aec1be404e19c9dfcfdbd11df1fa8
#
_cell.length_a   1.000
_cell.length_b   1.000
_cell.length_c   1.000
_cell.angle_alpha   90.00
_cell.angle_beta   90.00
_cell.angle_gamma   90.00
#
_symmetry.space_group_name_H-M   'P 1'
#
loop_
_entity.id
_entity.type
_entity.pdbx_description
1 polymer ?
#
loop_
_entity_poly.entity_id
_entity_poly.type
_entity_poly.pdbx_seq_one_letter_code
_entity_poly.pdbx_strand_id
1 'polypeptide(L)'
;MKEGTYQNMRDLKHLKYFEDLLQVASNELIAQAKGEGKVCVAYTCENVPEPLVNLPGTFSVRLTAPNTGSIDIATYYMTNLLCEPSRALLERAVEGGFNFADCVITPDGCTMMNRAVEIMDLLKTMGKDNPNFFHEYMEIAFKNSESDVDLSVLQCTNHILKPLHEKYGIDVSDAAIRQAVAEHNRICELIRAIGDFRKGDKPRITGYEFHVLTLASYTCPKHLIIDKLEETLEELKTREPDDKPWRARVLLVGSEVDDSGLVKLIEECGAYVCADRFCFGSLPGRLPIALNDEEDALRQVCRHYIQNCQCPRMMNQEKVYSRKQYVAELAKEYGADGVIYEQVKFCDPWAYERMLGSSMLHVDYGYPVLSVDRPYNVASSVGQLRTRVQAFVESIEIKKLQRGGKA
;
A
#
# COMPACT_ATOMS: atom_id res chain seq x y z
N MET A 1 22.23 20.42 -18.57
CA MET A 1 23.04 19.36 -17.95
C MET A 1 22.33 18.07 -18.30
N LYS A 2 23.01 17.12 -18.91
CA LYS A 2 22.40 15.87 -19.42
C LYS A 2 21.95 15.04 -18.22
N GLU A 3 20.66 14.66 -18.21
CA GLU A 3 20.13 13.64 -17.32
C GLU A 3 20.93 12.36 -17.54
N GLY A 4 21.70 11.99 -16.53
CA GLY A 4 22.35 10.71 -16.49
C GLY A 4 21.32 9.63 -16.26
N THR A 5 20.92 8.96 -17.30
CA THR A 5 20.18 7.70 -17.23
C THR A 5 21.02 6.72 -16.39
N TYR A 6 20.58 6.44 -15.17
CA TYR A 6 21.03 5.28 -14.40
C TYR A 6 20.44 4.00 -15.03
N GLN A 7 20.89 3.67 -16.22
CA GLN A 7 20.81 2.32 -16.75
C GLN A 7 22.05 1.58 -16.23
N ASN A 8 21.98 1.13 -14.99
CA ASN A 8 22.88 0.10 -14.53
C ASN A 8 22.44 -1.22 -15.17
N MET A 9 23.38 -1.95 -15.77
CA MET A 9 23.21 -3.29 -16.35
C MET A 9 22.75 -4.36 -15.31
N ARG A 10 22.21 -3.96 -14.17
CA ARG A 10 21.75 -4.76 -13.03
C ARG A 10 20.29 -4.59 -12.66
N ASP A 11 19.50 -3.82 -13.42
CA ASP A 11 18.06 -3.69 -13.14
C ASP A 11 17.37 -5.05 -13.31
N LEU A 12 16.36 -5.31 -12.47
CA LEU A 12 15.55 -6.52 -12.60
C LEU A 12 14.91 -6.58 -13.99
N LYS A 13 14.91 -7.75 -14.60
CA LYS A 13 14.39 -8.02 -15.96
C LYS A 13 13.01 -7.39 -16.19
N HIS A 14 12.12 -7.46 -15.19
CA HIS A 14 10.76 -6.98 -15.30
C HIS A 14 10.51 -5.63 -14.63
N LEU A 15 11.54 -4.95 -14.07
CA LEU A 15 11.34 -3.67 -13.37
C LEU A 15 10.67 -2.64 -14.27
N LYS A 16 11.24 -2.40 -15.45
CA LYS A 16 10.70 -1.41 -16.39
C LYS A 16 9.26 -1.70 -16.80
N TYR A 17 8.92 -2.97 -16.99
CA TYR A 17 7.55 -3.38 -17.28
C TYR A 17 6.58 -2.98 -16.15
N PHE A 18 6.93 -3.26 -14.90
CA PHE A 18 6.10 -2.88 -13.76
C PHE A 18 6.06 -1.36 -13.55
N GLU A 19 7.17 -0.65 -13.76
CA GLU A 19 7.18 0.82 -13.72
C GLU A 19 6.22 1.43 -14.73
N ASP A 20 6.20 0.92 -15.97
CA ASP A 20 5.31 1.42 -17.03
C ASP A 20 3.84 1.17 -16.71
N LEU A 21 3.48 0.03 -16.13
CA LEU A 21 2.12 -0.25 -15.67
C LEU A 21 1.64 0.72 -14.59
N LEU A 22 2.54 1.24 -13.76
CA LEU A 22 2.21 2.18 -12.68
C LEU A 22 2.08 3.65 -13.14
N GLN A 23 2.42 3.98 -14.40
CA GLN A 23 2.33 5.36 -14.90
C GLN A 23 0.89 5.83 -15.09
N VAL A 24 -0.03 4.91 -15.34
CA VAL A 24 -1.44 5.21 -15.62
C VAL A 24 -2.35 4.35 -14.76
N ALA A 25 -3.45 4.93 -14.30
CA ALA A 25 -4.43 4.18 -13.49
C ALA A 25 -5.12 3.07 -14.29
N SER A 26 -5.39 3.30 -15.58
CA SER A 26 -5.98 2.32 -16.50
C SER A 26 -4.88 1.69 -17.37
N ASN A 27 -4.11 0.76 -16.81
CA ASN A 27 -3.05 0.08 -17.54
C ASN A 27 -3.59 -1.01 -18.48
N GLU A 28 -2.73 -1.49 -19.38
CA GLU A 28 -3.08 -2.49 -20.39
C GLU A 28 -3.60 -3.82 -19.83
N LEU A 29 -3.15 -4.23 -18.64
CA LEU A 29 -3.58 -5.47 -18.01
C LEU A 29 -5.03 -5.38 -17.51
N ILE A 30 -5.48 -4.20 -17.11
CA ILE A 30 -6.88 -3.95 -16.76
C ILE A 30 -7.77 -4.16 -17.99
N ALA A 31 -7.36 -3.60 -19.15
CA ALA A 31 -8.07 -3.79 -20.40
C ALA A 31 -8.09 -5.27 -20.82
N GLN A 32 -6.98 -5.98 -20.65
CA GLN A 32 -6.90 -7.43 -20.92
C GLN A 32 -7.86 -8.22 -20.03
N ALA A 33 -7.86 -8.02 -18.71
CA ALA A 33 -8.74 -8.73 -17.79
C ALA A 33 -10.23 -8.44 -18.07
N LYS A 34 -10.57 -7.21 -18.44
CA LYS A 34 -11.93 -6.89 -18.91
C LYS A 34 -12.27 -7.60 -20.23
N GLY A 35 -11.31 -7.73 -21.14
CA GLY A 35 -11.47 -8.50 -22.38
C GLY A 35 -11.68 -10.00 -22.14
N GLU A 36 -11.23 -10.53 -21.02
CA GLU A 36 -11.51 -11.88 -20.53
C GLU A 36 -12.94 -12.03 -19.93
N GLY A 37 -13.72 -10.95 -19.90
CA GLY A 37 -15.07 -10.93 -19.33
C GLY A 37 -15.13 -10.82 -17.81
N LYS A 38 -14.03 -10.46 -17.16
CA LYS A 38 -13.98 -10.30 -15.70
C LYS A 38 -14.52 -8.95 -15.24
N VAL A 39 -15.18 -8.92 -14.10
CA VAL A 39 -15.71 -7.72 -13.44
C VAL A 39 -14.56 -7.03 -12.66
N CYS A 40 -14.35 -5.75 -12.90
CA CYS A 40 -13.36 -4.94 -12.19
C CYS A 40 -13.94 -4.38 -10.90
N VAL A 41 -13.46 -4.85 -9.76
CA VAL A 41 -13.81 -4.33 -8.44
C VAL A 41 -12.70 -3.41 -7.95
N ALA A 42 -12.92 -2.10 -8.06
CA ALA A 42 -11.98 -1.13 -7.51
C ALA A 42 -12.22 -0.93 -6.01
N TYR A 43 -11.17 -0.58 -5.27
CA TYR A 43 -11.30 -0.30 -3.83
C TYR A 43 -10.29 0.77 -3.37
N THR A 44 -10.59 1.44 -2.26
CA THR A 44 -9.83 2.61 -1.82
C THR A 44 -8.88 2.37 -0.66
N CYS A 45 -9.05 1.29 0.11
CA CYS A 45 -8.36 1.13 1.38
C CYS A 45 -8.00 -0.32 1.69
N GLU A 46 -6.92 -0.54 2.43
CA GLU A 46 -6.47 -1.86 2.90
C GLU A 46 -7.47 -2.60 3.80
N ASN A 47 -8.48 -1.90 4.35
CA ASN A 47 -9.52 -2.53 5.14
C ASN A 47 -10.58 -3.28 4.30
N VAL A 48 -10.53 -3.18 2.98
CA VAL A 48 -11.32 -4.05 2.10
C VAL A 48 -10.61 -5.40 2.02
N PRO A 49 -11.25 -6.51 2.41
CA PRO A 49 -10.65 -7.83 2.29
C PRO A 49 -10.42 -8.21 0.83
N GLU A 50 -9.19 -8.06 0.35
CA GLU A 50 -8.83 -8.20 -1.06
C GLU A 50 -9.27 -9.54 -1.70
N PRO A 51 -9.25 -10.71 -1.01
CA PRO A 51 -9.80 -11.94 -1.60
C PRO A 51 -11.25 -11.83 -2.00
N LEU A 52 -12.09 -11.08 -1.25
CA LEU A 52 -13.52 -10.94 -1.53
C LEU A 52 -13.82 -10.09 -2.76
N VAL A 53 -12.85 -9.33 -3.25
CA VAL A 53 -12.92 -8.54 -4.48
C VAL A 53 -12.11 -9.16 -5.62
N ASN A 54 -11.60 -10.39 -5.42
CA ASN A 54 -10.93 -11.24 -6.40
C ASN A 54 -11.54 -12.64 -6.50
N LEU A 55 -12.85 -12.74 -6.32
CA LEU A 55 -13.59 -13.99 -6.52
C LEU A 55 -13.49 -14.48 -7.97
N PRO A 56 -13.69 -15.77 -8.26
CA PRO A 56 -13.74 -16.25 -9.63
C PRO A 56 -14.69 -15.41 -10.50
N GLY A 57 -14.19 -14.89 -11.62
CA GLY A 57 -14.91 -13.94 -12.47
C GLY A 57 -14.73 -12.47 -12.14
N THR A 58 -13.98 -12.13 -11.09
CA THR A 58 -13.63 -10.73 -10.76
C THR A 58 -12.12 -10.52 -10.77
N PHE A 59 -11.70 -9.26 -10.74
CA PHE A 59 -10.34 -8.84 -10.39
C PHE A 59 -10.38 -7.49 -9.68
N SER A 60 -9.43 -7.24 -8.81
CA SER A 60 -9.39 -5.99 -8.05
C SER A 60 -8.31 -5.04 -8.55
N VAL A 61 -8.60 -3.74 -8.37
CA VAL A 61 -7.65 -2.64 -8.54
C VAL A 61 -7.77 -1.71 -7.33
N ARG A 62 -6.70 -1.55 -6.56
CA ARG A 62 -6.67 -0.51 -5.54
C ARG A 62 -6.43 0.84 -6.20
N LEU A 63 -7.33 1.79 -5.98
CA LEU A 63 -7.28 3.10 -6.63
C LEU A 63 -6.09 3.91 -6.12
N THR A 64 -5.36 4.50 -7.05
CA THR A 64 -4.20 5.37 -6.81
C THR A 64 -4.26 6.58 -7.74
N ALA A 65 -3.67 7.68 -7.33
CA ALA A 65 -3.63 8.88 -8.14
C ALA A 65 -2.26 9.60 -8.13
N PRO A 66 -1.13 8.88 -8.16
CA PRO A 66 0.16 9.54 -8.31
C PRO A 66 0.21 10.25 -9.69
N ASN A 67 1.08 11.25 -9.79
CA ASN A 67 1.28 12.02 -11.02
C ASN A 67 0.01 12.74 -11.55
N THR A 68 -0.97 13.03 -10.70
CA THR A 68 -2.06 13.93 -11.02
C THR A 68 -1.50 15.34 -11.21
N GLY A 69 -1.70 15.93 -12.37
CA GLY A 69 -1.05 17.20 -12.75
C GLY A 69 -1.60 18.39 -11.97
N SER A 70 -2.92 18.47 -11.83
CA SER A 70 -3.64 19.48 -11.03
C SER A 70 -4.61 18.75 -10.11
N ILE A 71 -5.04 19.43 -9.04
CA ILE A 71 -6.13 19.01 -8.14
C ILE A 71 -7.13 20.15 -7.95
N ASP A 72 -7.25 21.03 -8.96
CA ASP A 72 -8.05 22.25 -8.85
C ASP A 72 -9.55 21.95 -8.84
N ILE A 73 -10.02 21.02 -9.70
CA ILE A 73 -11.42 20.60 -9.75
C ILE A 73 -11.80 19.92 -8.42
N ALA A 74 -10.97 18.99 -7.96
CA ALA A 74 -11.20 18.33 -6.68
C ALA A 74 -11.20 19.32 -5.50
N THR A 75 -10.31 20.32 -5.54
CA THR A 75 -10.25 21.36 -4.51
C THR A 75 -11.52 22.24 -4.49
N TYR A 76 -12.12 22.48 -5.65
CA TYR A 76 -13.41 23.17 -5.74
C TYR A 76 -14.53 22.41 -4.99
N TYR A 77 -14.56 21.06 -5.12
CA TYR A 77 -15.58 20.25 -4.45
C TYR A 77 -15.25 19.89 -3.00
N MET A 78 -13.95 19.73 -2.68
CA MET A 78 -13.50 19.14 -1.41
C MET A 78 -12.81 20.12 -0.46
N THR A 79 -12.49 21.33 -0.86
CA THR A 79 -11.62 22.28 -0.15
C THR A 79 -10.14 21.85 -0.08
N ASN A 80 -9.27 22.83 0.22
CA ASN A 80 -7.82 22.58 0.37
C ASN A 80 -7.41 22.08 1.76
N LEU A 81 -8.35 21.93 2.70
CA LEU A 81 -8.11 21.41 4.05
C LEU A 81 -8.16 19.88 4.12
N LEU A 82 -8.63 19.22 3.06
CA LEU A 82 -8.61 17.76 2.95
C LEU A 82 -7.27 17.27 2.38
N CYS A 83 -6.86 16.05 2.72
CA CYS A 83 -5.57 15.52 2.29
C CYS A 83 -5.47 15.43 0.76
N GLU A 84 -4.27 15.65 0.23
CA GLU A 84 -4.03 15.63 -1.21
C GLU A 84 -4.36 14.28 -1.89
N PRO A 85 -4.07 13.09 -1.32
CA PRO A 85 -4.43 11.82 -1.95
C PRO A 85 -5.92 11.71 -2.27
N SER A 86 -6.80 12.10 -1.35
CA SER A 86 -8.25 12.04 -1.58
C SER A 86 -8.70 13.01 -2.68
N ARG A 87 -8.10 14.21 -2.74
CA ARG A 87 -8.36 15.17 -3.81
C ARG A 87 -7.82 14.68 -5.15
N ALA A 88 -6.62 14.12 -5.18
CA ALA A 88 -6.03 13.57 -6.39
C ALA A 88 -6.84 12.40 -6.96
N LEU A 89 -7.41 11.54 -6.10
CA LEU A 89 -8.33 10.48 -6.53
C LEU A 89 -9.60 11.07 -7.17
N LEU A 90 -10.20 12.09 -6.57
CA LEU A 90 -11.36 12.75 -7.16
C LEU A 90 -11.01 13.42 -8.52
N GLU A 91 -9.89 14.12 -8.59
CA GLU A 91 -9.44 14.76 -9.86
C GLU A 91 -9.31 13.71 -10.96
N ARG A 92 -8.61 12.61 -10.68
CA ARG A 92 -8.44 11.51 -11.63
C ARG A 92 -9.76 10.88 -12.05
N ALA A 93 -10.72 10.74 -11.13
CA ALA A 93 -12.06 10.25 -11.45
C ALA A 93 -12.76 11.18 -12.43
N VAL A 94 -12.72 12.49 -12.18
CA VAL A 94 -13.34 13.50 -13.06
C VAL A 94 -12.70 13.49 -14.46
N GLU A 95 -11.41 13.21 -14.56
CA GLU A 95 -10.69 13.03 -15.83
C GLU A 95 -11.01 11.70 -16.53
N GLY A 96 -11.85 10.84 -15.93
CA GLY A 96 -12.21 9.52 -16.46
C GLY A 96 -11.18 8.44 -16.23
N GLY A 97 -10.16 8.70 -15.42
CA GLY A 97 -9.06 7.75 -15.15
C GLY A 97 -9.49 6.45 -14.46
N PHE A 98 -10.70 6.40 -13.89
CA PHE A 98 -11.29 5.21 -13.27
C PHE A 98 -12.48 4.62 -14.00
N ASN A 99 -12.72 5.01 -15.26
CA ASN A 99 -13.84 4.51 -16.08
C ASN A 99 -13.77 3.01 -16.38
N PHE A 100 -12.68 2.34 -16.05
CA PHE A 100 -12.53 0.90 -16.14
C PHE A 100 -13.28 0.14 -15.02
N ALA A 101 -13.54 0.80 -13.89
CA ALA A 101 -14.16 0.15 -12.72
C ALA A 101 -15.65 -0.17 -13.00
N ASP A 102 -16.07 -1.37 -12.63
CA ASP A 102 -17.48 -1.79 -12.65
C ASP A 102 -18.15 -1.50 -11.29
N CYS A 103 -17.39 -1.58 -10.20
CA CYS A 103 -17.81 -1.08 -8.90
C CYS A 103 -16.63 -0.55 -8.09
N VAL A 104 -16.93 0.30 -7.08
CA VAL A 104 -15.98 0.84 -6.14
C VAL A 104 -16.44 0.51 -4.72
N ILE A 105 -15.57 -0.17 -3.95
CA ILE A 105 -15.82 -0.47 -2.54
C ILE A 105 -15.01 0.48 -1.67
N THR A 106 -15.68 1.20 -0.78
CA THR A 106 -15.04 2.16 0.13
C THR A 106 -15.39 1.85 1.58
N PRO A 107 -14.40 1.51 2.41
CA PRO A 107 -14.63 1.35 3.84
C PRO A 107 -14.67 2.70 4.55
N ASP A 108 -15.52 2.83 5.56
CA ASP A 108 -15.65 4.04 6.41
C ASP A 108 -14.46 4.18 7.39
N GLY A 109 -13.25 4.05 6.87
CA GLY A 109 -12.02 4.20 7.65
C GLY A 109 -11.41 5.60 7.58
N CYS A 110 -11.73 6.35 6.54
CA CYS A 110 -11.12 7.64 6.26
C CYS A 110 -12.15 8.64 5.73
N THR A 111 -12.56 9.59 6.57
CA THR A 111 -13.56 10.62 6.22
C THR A 111 -13.18 11.41 4.95
N MET A 112 -11.87 11.63 4.73
CA MET A 112 -11.39 12.35 3.55
C MET A 112 -11.59 11.55 2.27
N MET A 113 -11.32 10.25 2.32
CA MET A 113 -11.53 9.33 1.20
C MET A 113 -13.02 9.15 0.92
N ASN A 114 -13.83 9.01 1.97
CA ASN A 114 -15.28 8.90 1.84
C ASN A 114 -15.84 10.12 1.11
N ARG A 115 -15.39 11.32 1.46
CA ARG A 115 -15.83 12.54 0.78
C ARG A 115 -15.47 12.55 -0.71
N ALA A 116 -14.28 12.06 -1.08
CA ALA A 116 -13.90 11.95 -2.49
C ALA A 116 -14.88 11.05 -3.27
N VAL A 117 -15.20 9.88 -2.72
CA VAL A 117 -16.06 8.91 -3.39
C VAL A 117 -17.53 9.33 -3.39
N GLU A 118 -18.03 9.99 -2.32
CA GLU A 118 -19.36 10.61 -2.32
C GLU A 118 -19.53 11.65 -3.44
N ILE A 119 -18.47 12.43 -3.71
CA ILE A 119 -18.50 13.41 -4.79
C ILE A 119 -18.41 12.72 -6.15
N MET A 120 -17.65 11.62 -6.29
CA MET A 120 -17.68 10.80 -7.51
C MET A 120 -19.11 10.32 -7.80
N ASP A 121 -19.82 9.85 -6.80
CA ASP A 121 -21.21 9.41 -6.91
C ASP A 121 -22.16 10.56 -7.29
N LEU A 122 -21.96 11.74 -6.70
CA LEU A 122 -22.72 12.94 -7.06
C LEU A 122 -22.45 13.36 -8.52
N LEU A 123 -21.20 13.38 -8.96
CA LEU A 123 -20.83 13.75 -10.32
C LEU A 123 -21.38 12.76 -11.36
N LYS A 124 -21.44 11.48 -11.02
CA LYS A 124 -22.12 10.46 -11.82
C LYS A 124 -23.60 10.81 -12.01
N THR A 125 -24.33 11.16 -10.95
CA THR A 125 -25.74 11.55 -11.05
C THR A 125 -25.95 12.80 -11.89
N MET A 126 -24.94 13.66 -11.99
CA MET A 126 -24.93 14.85 -12.85
C MET A 126 -24.49 14.55 -14.30
N GLY A 127 -24.25 13.30 -14.64
CA GLY A 127 -23.81 12.89 -15.99
C GLY A 127 -22.37 13.30 -16.33
N LYS A 128 -21.55 13.56 -15.34
CA LYS A 128 -20.15 14.02 -15.49
C LYS A 128 -19.11 12.93 -15.26
N ASP A 129 -19.53 11.72 -14.92
CA ASP A 129 -18.66 10.60 -14.61
C ASP A 129 -19.15 9.32 -15.25
N ASN A 130 -18.39 8.21 -15.11
CA ASN A 130 -18.77 6.91 -15.63
C ASN A 130 -20.14 6.48 -15.08
N PRO A 131 -21.19 6.36 -15.88
CA PRO A 131 -22.52 5.99 -15.41
C PRO A 131 -22.62 4.50 -15.04
N ASN A 132 -21.60 3.70 -15.37
CA ASN A 132 -21.69 2.24 -15.30
C ASN A 132 -21.17 1.67 -13.97
N PHE A 133 -20.34 2.38 -13.22
CA PHE A 133 -19.92 1.87 -11.93
C PHE A 133 -20.99 2.10 -10.86
N PHE A 134 -21.07 1.19 -9.90
CA PHE A 134 -21.82 1.44 -8.68
C PHE A 134 -20.84 1.53 -7.50
N HIS A 135 -21.28 2.18 -6.45
CA HIS A 135 -20.48 2.41 -5.28
C HIS A 135 -21.11 1.77 -4.05
N GLU A 136 -20.32 1.09 -3.24
CA GLU A 136 -20.73 0.53 -1.96
C GLU A 136 -19.86 1.07 -0.83
N TYR A 137 -20.51 1.55 0.21
CA TYR A 137 -19.89 1.88 1.48
C TYR A 137 -19.98 0.71 2.44
N MET A 138 -18.89 0.41 3.12
CA MET A 138 -18.89 -0.57 4.21
C MET A 138 -18.34 0.07 5.49
N GLU A 139 -19.03 -0.15 6.61
CA GLU A 139 -18.50 0.22 7.91
C GLU A 139 -17.34 -0.69 8.29
N ILE A 140 -16.33 -0.14 8.96
CA ILE A 140 -15.24 -0.91 9.51
C ILE A 140 -15.26 -0.88 11.03
N ALA A 141 -14.86 -1.99 11.64
CA ALA A 141 -14.64 -2.05 13.07
C ALA A 141 -13.41 -1.22 13.48
N PHE A 142 -13.49 -0.55 14.63
CA PHE A 142 -12.37 0.20 15.21
C PHE A 142 -11.63 -0.57 16.31
N LYS A 143 -12.06 -1.79 16.58
CA LYS A 143 -11.50 -2.70 17.58
C LYS A 143 -11.31 -4.09 16.97
N ASN A 144 -10.84 -5.04 17.76
CA ASN A 144 -10.45 -6.38 17.28
C ASN A 144 -11.08 -7.54 18.09
N SER A 145 -12.26 -7.32 18.65
CA SER A 145 -13.03 -8.36 19.34
C SER A 145 -13.79 -9.26 18.38
N GLU A 146 -14.32 -10.38 18.84
CA GLU A 146 -15.16 -11.26 18.01
C GLU A 146 -16.45 -10.56 17.52
N SER A 147 -17.01 -9.63 18.29
CA SER A 147 -18.15 -8.83 17.81
C SER A 147 -17.77 -7.88 16.68
N ASP A 148 -16.50 -7.44 16.61
CA ASP A 148 -15.98 -6.65 15.49
C ASP A 148 -15.79 -7.54 14.24
N VAL A 149 -15.45 -8.81 14.42
CA VAL A 149 -15.45 -9.81 13.34
C VAL A 149 -16.86 -10.04 12.83
N ASP A 150 -17.87 -10.17 13.70
CA ASP A 150 -19.27 -10.31 13.31
C ASP A 150 -19.75 -9.10 12.47
N LEU A 151 -19.41 -7.89 12.88
CA LEU A 151 -19.68 -6.68 12.11
C LEU A 151 -19.01 -6.73 10.74
N SER A 152 -17.74 -7.11 10.67
CA SER A 152 -17.03 -7.22 9.40
C SER A 152 -17.64 -8.26 8.46
N VAL A 153 -18.05 -9.41 8.98
CA VAL A 153 -18.77 -10.44 8.20
C VAL A 153 -20.08 -9.88 7.63
N LEU A 154 -20.86 -9.17 8.45
CA LEU A 154 -22.11 -8.54 8.02
C LEU A 154 -21.86 -7.51 6.92
N GLN A 155 -20.88 -6.64 7.11
CA GLN A 155 -20.54 -5.58 6.14
C GLN A 155 -20.02 -6.15 4.83
N CYS A 156 -19.10 -7.12 4.86
CA CYS A 156 -18.60 -7.78 3.67
C CYS A 156 -19.73 -8.54 2.92
N THR A 157 -20.63 -9.19 3.64
CA THR A 157 -21.78 -9.88 3.04
C THR A 157 -22.68 -8.88 2.31
N ASN A 158 -23.05 -7.78 2.96
CA ASN A 158 -24.04 -6.85 2.42
C ASN A 158 -23.48 -5.92 1.34
N HIS A 159 -22.21 -5.51 1.45
CA HIS A 159 -21.61 -4.46 0.61
C HIS A 159 -20.57 -4.97 -0.38
N ILE A 160 -20.17 -6.25 -0.31
CA ILE A 160 -19.28 -6.86 -1.30
C ILE A 160 -19.97 -8.05 -1.96
N LEU A 161 -20.23 -9.12 -1.19
CA LEU A 161 -20.66 -10.40 -1.76
C LEU A 161 -22.03 -10.32 -2.41
N LYS A 162 -23.03 -9.79 -1.69
CA LYS A 162 -24.39 -9.67 -2.19
C LYS A 162 -24.50 -8.80 -3.45
N PRO A 163 -23.93 -7.57 -3.52
CA PRO A 163 -23.95 -6.77 -4.74
C PRO A 163 -23.24 -7.44 -5.93
N LEU A 164 -22.11 -8.12 -5.71
CA LEU A 164 -21.41 -8.84 -6.78
C LEU A 164 -22.25 -10.01 -7.32
N HIS A 165 -22.92 -10.75 -6.44
CA HIS A 165 -23.83 -11.84 -6.85
C HIS A 165 -25.05 -11.30 -7.59
N GLU A 166 -25.75 -10.32 -7.03
CA GLU A 166 -27.03 -9.82 -7.59
C GLU A 166 -26.83 -9.09 -8.92
N LYS A 167 -25.74 -8.34 -9.08
CA LYS A 167 -25.51 -7.53 -10.29
C LYS A 167 -24.76 -8.27 -11.40
N TYR A 168 -23.86 -9.18 -11.04
CA TYR A 168 -22.96 -9.81 -12.00
C TYR A 168 -23.00 -11.35 -11.98
N GLY A 169 -23.82 -11.96 -11.12
CA GLY A 169 -23.91 -13.40 -11.01
C GLY A 169 -22.65 -14.09 -10.49
N ILE A 170 -21.79 -13.36 -9.78
CA ILE A 170 -20.55 -13.89 -9.21
C ILE A 170 -20.89 -14.97 -8.17
N ASP A 171 -20.17 -16.09 -8.21
CA ASP A 171 -20.23 -17.11 -7.17
C ASP A 171 -19.56 -16.59 -5.89
N VAL A 172 -20.34 -16.52 -4.82
CA VAL A 172 -19.94 -16.04 -3.50
C VAL A 172 -19.93 -17.16 -2.45
N SER A 173 -19.95 -18.41 -2.90
CA SER A 173 -19.89 -19.58 -2.02
C SER A 173 -18.60 -19.65 -1.21
N ASP A 174 -18.61 -20.42 -0.12
CA ASP A 174 -17.41 -20.68 0.69
C ASP A 174 -16.27 -21.25 -0.17
N ALA A 175 -16.59 -22.13 -1.13
CA ALA A 175 -15.61 -22.68 -2.06
C ALA A 175 -14.97 -21.60 -2.96
N ALA A 176 -15.76 -20.65 -3.48
CA ALA A 176 -15.26 -19.55 -4.27
C ALA A 176 -14.34 -18.61 -3.44
N ILE A 177 -14.70 -18.35 -2.17
CA ILE A 177 -13.89 -17.57 -1.25
C ILE A 177 -12.55 -18.28 -0.95
N ARG A 178 -12.58 -19.60 -0.69
CA ARG A 178 -11.36 -20.39 -0.48
C ARG A 178 -10.43 -20.37 -1.70
N GLN A 179 -10.98 -20.46 -2.90
CA GLN A 179 -10.21 -20.30 -4.13
C GLN A 179 -9.57 -18.92 -4.22
N ALA A 180 -10.33 -17.86 -3.98
CA ALA A 180 -9.82 -16.49 -4.00
C ALA A 180 -8.72 -16.25 -2.94
N VAL A 181 -8.86 -16.84 -1.75
CA VAL A 181 -7.81 -16.82 -0.72
C VAL A 181 -6.54 -17.53 -1.18
N ALA A 182 -6.66 -18.68 -1.85
CA ALA A 182 -5.48 -19.40 -2.37
C ALA A 182 -4.71 -18.56 -3.40
N GLU A 183 -5.42 -17.90 -4.33
CA GLU A 183 -4.82 -17.00 -5.32
C GLU A 183 -4.18 -15.77 -4.65
N HIS A 184 -4.86 -15.16 -3.69
CA HIS A 184 -4.32 -14.06 -2.88
C HIS A 184 -3.05 -14.46 -2.14
N ASN A 185 -3.07 -15.62 -1.48
CA ASN A 185 -1.92 -16.14 -0.75
C ASN A 185 -0.70 -16.34 -1.64
N ARG A 186 -0.91 -16.82 -2.88
CA ARG A 186 0.19 -16.98 -3.84
C ARG A 186 0.92 -15.66 -4.10
N ILE A 187 0.17 -14.57 -4.31
CA ILE A 187 0.76 -13.22 -4.45
C ILE A 187 1.48 -12.79 -3.17
N CYS A 188 0.86 -13.00 -2.01
CA CYS A 188 1.45 -12.65 -0.73
C CYS A 188 2.77 -13.40 -0.48
N GLU A 189 2.82 -14.69 -0.76
CA GLU A 189 4.02 -15.52 -0.63
C GLU A 189 5.13 -15.04 -1.56
N LEU A 190 4.82 -14.71 -2.82
CA LEU A 190 5.79 -14.18 -3.78
C LEU A 190 6.36 -12.84 -3.32
N ILE A 191 5.51 -11.87 -2.96
CA ILE A 191 5.96 -10.56 -2.50
C ILE A 191 6.80 -10.69 -1.22
N ARG A 192 6.42 -11.56 -0.28
CA ARG A 192 7.21 -11.81 0.93
C ARG A 192 8.55 -12.44 0.63
N ALA A 193 8.57 -13.48 -0.20
CA ALA A 193 9.82 -14.15 -0.59
C ALA A 193 10.78 -13.20 -1.33
N ILE A 194 10.25 -12.36 -2.23
CA ILE A 194 11.01 -11.27 -2.87
C ILE A 194 11.49 -10.26 -1.80
N GLY A 195 10.64 -9.89 -0.86
CA GLY A 195 10.97 -8.97 0.23
C GLY A 195 12.07 -9.45 1.16
N ASP A 196 12.21 -10.76 1.34
CA ASP A 196 13.26 -11.36 2.17
C ASP A 196 14.68 -11.12 1.62
N PHE A 197 14.83 -10.85 0.31
CA PHE A 197 16.12 -10.45 -0.27
C PHE A 197 16.57 -9.04 0.13
N ARG A 198 15.76 -8.30 0.88
CA ARG A 198 16.15 -7.04 1.53
C ARG A 198 16.84 -7.25 2.88
N LYS A 199 16.77 -8.46 3.45
CA LYS A 199 17.40 -8.78 4.73
C LYS A 199 18.93 -8.96 4.58
N GLY A 200 19.64 -8.79 5.69
CA GLY A 200 21.09 -8.93 5.73
C GLY A 200 21.87 -7.74 5.15
N ASP A 201 23.19 -7.84 5.22
CA ASP A 201 24.12 -6.74 4.88
C ASP A 201 24.32 -6.55 3.37
N LYS A 202 24.00 -7.56 2.58
CA LYS A 202 24.16 -7.58 1.12
C LYS A 202 22.82 -7.87 0.43
N PRO A 203 21.94 -6.86 0.36
CA PRO A 203 20.63 -7.04 -0.27
C PRO A 203 20.77 -7.29 -1.77
N ARG A 204 19.87 -8.10 -2.33
CA ARG A 204 19.81 -8.40 -3.77
C ARG A 204 18.72 -7.63 -4.51
N ILE A 205 17.93 -6.85 -3.79
CA ILE A 205 16.88 -6.00 -4.32
C ILE A 205 16.89 -4.68 -3.54
N THR A 206 16.71 -3.56 -4.22
CA THR A 206 16.57 -2.26 -3.56
C THR A 206 15.16 -2.09 -2.99
N GLY A 207 14.98 -1.16 -2.06
CA GLY A 207 13.66 -0.81 -1.56
C GLY A 207 12.76 -0.23 -2.66
N TYR A 208 13.36 0.53 -3.59
CA TYR A 208 12.67 1.06 -4.77
C TYR A 208 12.13 -0.04 -5.67
N GLU A 209 12.99 -0.98 -6.12
CA GLU A 209 12.57 -2.12 -6.95
C GLU A 209 11.46 -2.92 -6.27
N PHE A 210 11.63 -3.21 -4.99
CA PHE A 210 10.64 -3.95 -4.21
C PHE A 210 9.30 -3.20 -4.11
N HIS A 211 9.33 -1.90 -3.89
CA HIS A 211 8.10 -1.10 -3.78
C HIS A 211 7.35 -1.04 -5.11
N VAL A 212 8.03 -0.96 -6.25
CA VAL A 212 7.40 -1.06 -7.59
C VAL A 212 6.63 -2.36 -7.73
N LEU A 213 7.23 -3.51 -7.36
CA LEU A 213 6.56 -4.81 -7.41
C LEU A 213 5.36 -4.88 -6.44
N THR A 214 5.52 -4.32 -5.25
CA THR A 214 4.44 -4.26 -4.25
C THR A 214 3.26 -3.44 -4.76
N LEU A 215 3.51 -2.26 -5.35
CA LEU A 215 2.47 -1.42 -5.94
C LEU A 215 1.75 -2.14 -7.09
N ALA A 216 2.49 -2.79 -7.99
CA ALA A 216 1.89 -3.57 -9.07
C ALA A 216 0.97 -4.67 -8.54
N SER A 217 1.31 -5.29 -7.41
CA SER A 217 0.47 -6.31 -6.78
C SER A 217 -0.88 -5.78 -6.27
N TYR A 218 -1.01 -4.46 -6.03
CA TYR A 218 -2.26 -3.80 -5.64
C TYR A 218 -3.06 -3.25 -6.82
N THR A 219 -2.36 -2.79 -7.87
CA THR A 219 -2.97 -2.01 -8.95
C THR A 219 -3.17 -2.78 -10.24
N CYS A 220 -2.67 -4.02 -10.32
CA CYS A 220 -2.80 -4.87 -11.51
C CYS A 220 -3.63 -6.14 -11.20
N PRO A 221 -4.33 -6.69 -12.22
CA PRO A 221 -4.97 -8.01 -12.11
C PRO A 221 -3.95 -9.09 -11.75
N LYS A 222 -4.15 -9.77 -10.63
CA LYS A 222 -3.15 -10.68 -10.04
C LYS A 222 -2.74 -11.81 -10.96
N HIS A 223 -3.70 -12.45 -11.62
CA HIS A 223 -3.48 -13.57 -12.54
C HIS A 223 -2.60 -13.19 -13.76
N LEU A 224 -2.48 -11.90 -14.09
CA LEU A 224 -1.67 -11.44 -15.22
C LEU A 224 -0.24 -11.02 -14.85
N ILE A 225 0.06 -10.92 -13.55
CA ILE A 225 1.40 -10.53 -13.08
C ILE A 225 2.15 -11.64 -12.36
N ILE A 226 1.46 -12.73 -11.99
CA ILE A 226 2.01 -13.79 -11.14
C ILE A 226 3.26 -14.42 -11.76
N ASP A 227 3.24 -14.76 -13.05
CA ASP A 227 4.37 -15.38 -13.74
C ASP A 227 5.62 -14.48 -13.72
N LYS A 228 5.42 -13.16 -13.91
CA LYS A 228 6.54 -12.20 -13.85
C LYS A 228 7.10 -12.01 -12.44
N LEU A 229 6.26 -12.12 -11.42
CA LEU A 229 6.72 -12.12 -10.03
C LEU A 229 7.50 -13.40 -9.71
N GLU A 230 7.06 -14.55 -10.23
CA GLU A 230 7.79 -15.82 -10.11
C GLU A 230 9.15 -15.75 -10.81
N GLU A 231 9.20 -15.26 -12.06
CA GLU A 231 10.47 -15.05 -12.79
C GLU A 231 11.38 -14.08 -12.02
N THR A 232 10.84 -13.02 -11.42
CA THR A 232 11.62 -12.07 -10.60
C THR A 232 12.18 -12.76 -9.36
N LEU A 233 11.41 -13.60 -8.69
CA LEU A 233 11.88 -14.37 -7.54
C LEU A 233 13.03 -15.32 -7.92
N GLU A 234 12.93 -16.01 -9.06
CA GLU A 234 14.00 -16.88 -9.56
C GLU A 234 15.26 -16.08 -9.94
N GLU A 235 15.10 -14.92 -10.57
CA GLU A 235 16.22 -14.00 -10.86
C GLU A 235 16.95 -13.59 -9.59
N LEU A 236 16.23 -13.23 -8.53
CA LEU A 236 16.81 -12.80 -7.26
C LEU A 236 17.62 -13.91 -6.55
N LYS A 237 17.31 -15.18 -6.77
CA LYS A 237 18.09 -16.29 -6.19
C LYS A 237 19.52 -16.35 -6.73
N THR A 238 19.73 -15.86 -7.94
CA THR A 238 21.04 -15.88 -8.62
C THR A 238 21.67 -14.49 -8.79
N ARG A 239 20.90 -13.42 -8.60
CA ARG A 239 21.35 -12.04 -8.73
C ARG A 239 22.44 -11.74 -7.69
N GLU A 240 23.55 -11.17 -8.16
CA GLU A 240 24.60 -10.68 -7.25
C GLU A 240 24.06 -9.55 -6.37
N PRO A 241 24.51 -9.46 -5.10
CA PRO A 241 24.15 -8.37 -4.23
C PRO A 241 24.53 -7.01 -4.80
N ASP A 242 23.78 -5.97 -4.44
CA ASP A 242 24.10 -4.60 -4.78
C ASP A 242 25.39 -4.15 -4.08
N ASP A 243 26.37 -3.69 -4.86
CA ASP A 243 27.66 -3.19 -4.36
C ASP A 243 27.57 -1.72 -3.87
N LYS A 244 26.39 -1.10 -3.93
CA LYS A 244 26.21 0.28 -3.48
C LYS A 244 26.53 0.41 -1.99
N PRO A 245 27.42 1.33 -1.60
CA PRO A 245 27.77 1.52 -0.19
C PRO A 245 26.65 2.29 0.51
N TRP A 246 25.65 1.54 0.99
CA TRP A 246 24.57 2.11 1.77
C TRP A 246 25.09 2.66 3.12
N ARG A 247 24.81 3.94 3.39
CA ARG A 247 25.27 4.64 4.61
C ARG A 247 24.42 4.28 5.83
N ALA A 248 23.13 4.03 5.61
CA ALA A 248 22.17 3.62 6.64
C ALA A 248 21.12 2.67 6.07
N ARG A 249 20.58 1.80 6.91
CA ARG A 249 19.40 0.98 6.64
C ARG A 249 18.21 1.57 7.37
N VAL A 250 17.12 1.82 6.69
CA VAL A 250 15.95 2.47 7.28
C VAL A 250 14.68 1.68 7.05
N LEU A 251 13.81 1.64 8.05
CA LEU A 251 12.43 1.20 7.93
C LEU A 251 11.57 2.42 7.61
N LEU A 252 10.79 2.36 6.54
CA LEU A 252 9.81 3.39 6.19
C LEU A 252 8.43 3.02 6.75
N VAL A 253 7.88 3.92 7.56
CA VAL A 253 6.56 3.78 8.19
C VAL A 253 5.73 4.99 7.85
N GLY A 254 4.45 4.79 7.53
CA GLY A 254 3.64 5.98 7.27
C GLY A 254 2.27 5.75 6.66
N SER A 255 1.78 6.82 6.09
CA SER A 255 0.45 6.94 5.51
C SER A 255 0.39 6.40 4.07
N GLU A 256 -0.13 7.20 3.17
CA GLU A 256 -0.29 6.84 1.77
C GLU A 256 1.03 7.01 1.01
N VAL A 257 1.65 5.89 0.63
CA VAL A 257 2.83 5.86 -0.25
C VAL A 257 2.47 4.97 -1.44
N ASP A 258 1.66 5.50 -2.33
CA ASP A 258 1.11 4.81 -3.52
C ASP A 258 1.90 5.08 -4.81
N ASP A 259 3.06 5.72 -4.67
CA ASP A 259 4.08 5.85 -5.71
C ASP A 259 5.47 5.56 -5.17
N SER A 260 6.39 5.16 -6.04
CA SER A 260 7.76 4.80 -5.64
C SER A 260 8.71 6.00 -5.47
N GLY A 261 8.26 7.22 -5.73
CA GLY A 261 9.11 8.42 -5.74
C GLY A 261 9.74 8.74 -4.39
N LEU A 262 9.00 8.54 -3.28
CA LEU A 262 9.53 8.75 -1.94
C LEU A 262 10.65 7.74 -1.61
N VAL A 263 10.43 6.46 -1.89
CA VAL A 263 11.44 5.41 -1.64
C VAL A 263 12.69 5.67 -2.48
N LYS A 264 12.52 6.03 -3.76
CA LYS A 264 13.61 6.42 -4.65
C LYS A 264 14.43 7.59 -4.09
N LEU A 265 13.74 8.64 -3.64
CA LEU A 265 14.39 9.82 -3.03
C LEU A 265 15.21 9.44 -1.79
N ILE A 266 14.68 8.59 -0.92
CA ILE A 266 15.39 8.13 0.28
C ILE A 266 16.66 7.36 -0.11
N GLU A 267 16.57 6.46 -1.09
CA GLU A 267 17.71 5.67 -1.56
C GLU A 267 18.75 6.49 -2.32
N GLU A 268 18.35 7.54 -3.04
CA GLU A 268 19.26 8.52 -3.63
C GLU A 268 20.04 9.33 -2.57
N CYS A 269 19.50 9.48 -1.36
CA CYS A 269 20.20 10.10 -0.23
C CYS A 269 21.20 9.17 0.47
N GLY A 270 21.36 7.93 0.01
CA GLY A 270 22.28 6.95 0.58
C GLY A 270 21.70 6.08 1.69
N ALA A 271 20.40 6.17 1.98
CA ALA A 271 19.72 5.26 2.88
C ALA A 271 19.10 4.09 2.10
N TYR A 272 19.27 2.88 2.59
CA TYR A 272 18.62 1.69 2.05
C TYR A 272 17.25 1.48 2.75
N VAL A 273 16.18 1.44 2.01
CA VAL A 273 14.85 1.14 2.56
C VAL A 273 14.70 -0.37 2.71
N CYS A 274 15.12 -0.88 3.87
CA CYS A 274 15.20 -2.32 4.13
C CYS A 274 13.84 -2.96 4.45
N ALA A 275 12.87 -2.20 4.96
CA ALA A 275 11.52 -2.67 5.24
C ALA A 275 10.52 -1.52 5.12
N ASP A 276 9.23 -1.88 5.04
CA ASP A 276 8.14 -0.96 4.83
C ASP A 276 6.91 -1.34 5.68
N ARG A 277 6.24 -0.31 6.21
CA ARG A 277 4.96 -0.45 6.90
C ARG A 277 4.14 0.82 6.67
N PHE A 278 3.40 0.88 5.58
CA PHE A 278 2.52 1.98 5.21
C PHE A 278 1.31 1.47 4.40
N CYS A 279 0.34 2.32 4.08
CA CYS A 279 -0.95 1.89 3.50
C CYS A 279 -0.82 1.06 2.21
N PHE A 280 0.13 1.34 1.32
CA PHE A 280 0.45 0.55 0.12
C PHE A 280 1.71 -0.30 0.28
N GLY A 281 2.12 -0.58 1.51
CA GLY A 281 3.29 -1.39 1.81
C GLY A 281 3.04 -2.88 1.72
N SER A 282 4.12 -3.64 1.83
CA SER A 282 4.06 -5.11 1.83
C SER A 282 3.58 -5.69 3.15
N LEU A 283 3.71 -4.97 4.24
CA LEU A 283 3.35 -5.43 5.58
C LEU A 283 2.40 -4.43 6.27
N PRO A 284 1.28 -4.89 6.83
CA PRO A 284 0.79 -6.29 6.84
C PRO A 284 0.04 -6.70 5.57
N GLY A 285 -0.16 -5.80 4.59
CA GLY A 285 -1.06 -5.98 3.44
C GLY A 285 -0.78 -7.22 2.57
N ARG A 286 0.41 -7.81 2.66
CA ARG A 286 0.81 -9.04 1.96
C ARG A 286 1.10 -10.19 2.93
N LEU A 287 0.32 -10.31 4.01
CA LEU A 287 0.34 -11.48 4.88
C LEU A 287 -0.62 -12.55 4.36
N PRO A 288 -0.16 -13.81 4.15
CA PRO A 288 -1.04 -14.92 3.76
C PRO A 288 -2.11 -15.18 4.81
N ILE A 289 -3.30 -15.56 4.36
CA ILE A 289 -4.44 -15.89 5.20
C ILE A 289 -4.45 -17.39 5.44
N ALA A 290 -4.35 -17.82 6.69
CA ALA A 290 -4.52 -19.21 7.04
C ALA A 290 -6.02 -19.55 7.16
N LEU A 291 -6.49 -20.53 6.42
CA LEU A 291 -7.85 -21.07 6.54
C LEU A 291 -7.81 -22.50 7.10
N ASN A 292 -8.86 -22.85 7.84
CA ASN A 292 -9.16 -24.21 8.27
C ASN A 292 -10.54 -24.63 7.77
N ASP A 293 -10.93 -25.88 7.99
CA ASP A 293 -12.21 -26.43 7.55
C ASP A 293 -13.29 -26.39 8.65
N GLU A 294 -12.97 -25.85 9.84
CA GLU A 294 -13.87 -25.82 10.99
C GLU A 294 -14.82 -24.62 10.98
N GLU A 295 -14.48 -23.57 10.19
CA GLU A 295 -15.21 -22.31 10.14
C GLU A 295 -15.31 -21.79 8.71
N ASP A 296 -16.38 -21.02 8.43
CA ASP A 296 -16.59 -20.39 7.12
C ASP A 296 -15.41 -19.53 6.71
N ALA A 297 -14.99 -19.62 5.45
CA ALA A 297 -13.87 -18.86 4.91
C ALA A 297 -14.05 -17.34 5.05
N LEU A 298 -15.29 -16.84 4.84
CA LEU A 298 -15.61 -15.42 5.00
C LEU A 298 -15.25 -14.93 6.41
N ARG A 299 -15.65 -15.65 7.45
CA ARG A 299 -15.36 -15.26 8.84
C ARG A 299 -13.87 -15.26 9.13
N GLN A 300 -13.15 -16.27 8.65
CA GLN A 300 -11.69 -16.36 8.80
C GLN A 300 -10.97 -15.22 8.08
N VAL A 301 -11.40 -14.86 6.87
CA VAL A 301 -10.88 -13.71 6.13
C VAL A 301 -11.13 -12.41 6.90
N CYS A 302 -12.34 -12.16 7.38
CA CYS A 302 -12.67 -10.97 8.16
C CYS A 302 -11.84 -10.89 9.44
N ARG A 303 -11.68 -12.00 10.17
CA ARG A 303 -10.84 -12.07 11.37
C ARG A 303 -9.39 -11.74 11.05
N HIS A 304 -8.84 -12.27 9.96
CA HIS A 304 -7.47 -11.98 9.53
C HIS A 304 -7.26 -10.47 9.32
N TYR A 305 -8.16 -9.81 8.60
CA TYR A 305 -8.05 -8.37 8.32
C TYR A 305 -8.18 -7.52 9.59
N ILE A 306 -9.06 -7.88 10.52
CA ILE A 306 -9.23 -7.15 11.79
C ILE A 306 -8.03 -7.36 12.71
N GLN A 307 -7.56 -8.59 12.86
CA GLN A 307 -6.48 -8.92 13.80
C GLN A 307 -5.12 -8.37 13.33
N ASN A 308 -4.83 -8.42 12.04
CA ASN A 308 -3.56 -7.97 11.47
C ASN A 308 -3.56 -6.49 11.06
N CYS A 309 -4.70 -5.79 11.14
CA CYS A 309 -4.79 -4.40 10.77
C CYS A 309 -3.80 -3.52 11.54
N GLN A 310 -3.00 -2.78 10.79
CA GLN A 310 -2.02 -1.82 11.32
C GLN A 310 -2.46 -0.37 11.09
N CYS A 311 -3.69 -0.15 10.60
CA CYS A 311 -4.22 1.20 10.40
C CYS A 311 -4.41 1.92 11.74
N PRO A 312 -4.06 3.21 11.86
CA PRO A 312 -4.30 4.02 13.05
C PRO A 312 -5.78 4.13 13.45
N ARG A 313 -6.69 3.80 12.55
CA ARG A 313 -8.14 3.74 12.83
C ARG A 313 -8.54 2.63 13.80
N MET A 314 -7.70 1.62 13.99
CA MET A 314 -7.84 0.65 15.09
C MET A 314 -7.45 1.33 16.42
N MET A 315 -8.44 1.73 17.21
CA MET A 315 -8.30 2.73 18.29
C MET A 315 -8.34 2.15 19.70
N ASN A 316 -8.46 0.84 19.90
CA ASN A 316 -8.33 0.27 21.21
C ASN A 316 -6.88 0.36 21.73
N GLN A 317 -6.73 0.48 23.04
CA GLN A 317 -5.44 0.73 23.68
C GLN A 317 -4.39 -0.32 23.29
N GLU A 318 -4.77 -1.59 23.23
CA GLU A 318 -3.90 -2.69 22.81
C GLU A 318 -3.31 -2.43 21.41
N LYS A 319 -4.14 -2.07 20.43
CA LYS A 319 -3.69 -1.79 19.06
C LYS A 319 -2.81 -0.55 18.97
N VAL A 320 -3.04 0.46 19.80
CA VAL A 320 -2.15 1.64 19.84
C VAL A 320 -0.74 1.26 20.23
N TYR A 321 -0.54 0.39 21.20
CA TYR A 321 0.79 -0.06 21.61
C TYR A 321 1.37 -1.13 20.67
N SER A 322 0.59 -2.14 20.29
CA SER A 322 1.06 -3.24 19.45
C SER A 322 1.54 -2.79 18.08
N ARG A 323 0.97 -1.72 17.49
CA ARG A 323 1.50 -1.15 16.24
C ARG A 323 2.94 -0.63 16.37
N LYS A 324 3.31 -0.03 17.51
CA LYS A 324 4.67 0.47 17.75
C LYS A 324 5.63 -0.68 18.01
N GLN A 325 5.19 -1.67 18.76
CA GLN A 325 5.94 -2.91 18.95
C GLN A 325 6.19 -3.60 17.62
N TYR A 326 5.17 -3.73 16.77
CA TYR A 326 5.30 -4.31 15.43
C TYR A 326 6.35 -3.58 14.57
N VAL A 327 6.39 -2.24 14.60
CA VAL A 327 7.41 -1.46 13.90
C VAL A 327 8.81 -1.74 14.46
N ALA A 328 8.95 -1.84 15.80
CA ALA A 328 10.23 -2.14 16.44
C ALA A 328 10.72 -3.56 16.11
N GLU A 329 9.82 -4.53 16.06
CA GLU A 329 10.11 -5.91 15.66
C GLU A 329 10.57 -5.99 14.19
N LEU A 330 9.88 -5.30 13.27
CA LEU A 330 10.30 -5.20 11.88
C LEU A 330 11.66 -4.53 11.75
N ALA A 331 11.90 -3.43 12.45
CA ALA A 331 13.19 -2.74 12.43
C ALA A 331 14.32 -3.67 12.87
N LYS A 332 14.08 -4.49 13.90
CA LYS A 332 15.04 -5.49 14.37
C LYS A 332 15.23 -6.62 13.34
N GLU A 333 14.14 -7.16 12.79
CA GLU A 333 14.16 -8.27 11.82
C GLU A 333 14.95 -7.92 10.56
N TYR A 334 14.75 -6.70 10.05
CA TYR A 334 15.41 -6.23 8.83
C TYR A 334 16.73 -5.47 9.10
N GLY A 335 17.19 -5.41 10.34
CA GLY A 335 18.44 -4.76 10.70
C GLY A 335 18.44 -3.26 10.40
N ALA A 336 17.34 -2.56 10.67
CA ALA A 336 17.26 -1.13 10.47
C ALA A 336 18.09 -0.34 11.48
N ASP A 337 18.83 0.65 11.02
CA ASP A 337 19.59 1.59 11.85
C ASP A 337 18.72 2.74 12.39
N GLY A 338 17.59 2.98 11.74
CA GLY A 338 16.63 4.01 12.10
C GLY A 338 15.30 3.87 11.36
N VAL A 339 14.35 4.70 11.74
CA VAL A 339 12.98 4.70 11.20
C VAL A 339 12.68 6.06 10.59
N ILE A 340 12.17 6.07 9.36
CA ILE A 340 11.55 7.25 8.76
C ILE A 340 10.05 7.10 8.94
N TYR A 341 9.46 7.99 9.76
CA TYR A 341 8.03 8.01 10.03
C TYR A 341 7.41 9.16 9.25
N GLU A 342 6.76 8.85 8.12
CA GLU A 342 6.16 9.82 7.23
C GLU A 342 4.66 9.96 7.45
N GLN A 343 4.13 11.11 7.04
CA GLN A 343 2.70 11.41 6.99
C GLN A 343 2.44 12.33 5.80
N VAL A 344 1.42 12.04 5.02
CA VAL A 344 0.90 13.02 4.06
C VAL A 344 0.18 14.13 4.83
N LYS A 345 0.40 15.39 4.44
CA LYS A 345 -0.26 16.55 5.06
C LYS A 345 -1.77 16.38 5.09
N PHE A 346 -2.38 16.81 6.20
CA PHE A 346 -3.81 16.69 6.48
C PHE A 346 -4.34 15.25 6.64
N CYS A 347 -3.48 14.24 6.76
CA CYS A 347 -3.89 12.90 7.14
C CYS A 347 -3.99 12.80 8.68
N ASP A 348 -5.16 13.03 9.24
CA ASP A 348 -5.38 13.09 10.70
C ASP A 348 -5.02 11.81 11.44
N PRO A 349 -5.45 10.59 11.02
CA PRO A 349 -5.11 9.37 11.74
C PRO A 349 -3.60 9.16 11.85
N TRP A 350 -2.87 9.44 10.77
CA TRP A 350 -1.43 9.29 10.74
C TRP A 350 -0.68 10.41 11.44
N ALA A 351 -1.29 11.59 11.64
CA ALA A 351 -0.67 12.66 12.43
C ALA A 351 -0.45 12.23 13.88
N TYR A 352 -1.48 11.66 14.51
CA TYR A 352 -1.40 11.14 15.88
C TYR A 352 -0.47 9.92 15.94
N GLU A 353 -0.59 9.01 14.99
CA GLU A 353 0.24 7.81 14.95
C GLU A 353 1.72 8.15 14.81
N ARG A 354 2.07 9.09 13.93
CA ARG A 354 3.45 9.57 13.71
C ARG A 354 4.03 10.20 14.98
N MET A 355 3.25 11.05 15.67
CA MET A 355 3.71 11.69 16.91
C MET A 355 4.03 10.67 17.99
N LEU A 356 3.06 9.80 18.31
CA LEU A 356 3.19 8.78 19.34
C LEU A 356 4.26 7.74 18.95
N GLY A 357 4.23 7.26 17.71
CA GLY A 357 5.16 6.26 17.22
C GLY A 357 6.60 6.76 17.21
N SER A 358 6.84 8.00 16.77
CA SER A 358 8.19 8.58 16.77
C SER A 358 8.75 8.69 18.18
N SER A 359 7.93 9.12 19.15
CA SER A 359 8.34 9.22 20.54
C SER A 359 8.66 7.84 21.14
N MET A 360 7.74 6.88 21.02
CA MET A 360 7.90 5.54 21.58
C MET A 360 9.08 4.78 20.97
N LEU A 361 9.23 4.82 19.63
CA LEU A 361 10.34 4.15 18.96
C LEU A 361 11.70 4.71 19.40
N HIS A 362 11.75 6.03 19.67
CA HIS A 362 12.98 6.65 20.16
C HIS A 362 13.26 6.36 21.63
N VAL A 363 12.26 6.53 22.50
CA VAL A 363 12.40 6.45 23.97
C VAL A 363 12.44 4.99 24.44
N ASP A 364 11.50 4.17 23.98
CA ASP A 364 11.31 2.83 24.53
C ASP A 364 12.16 1.78 23.78
N TYR A 365 12.42 2.00 22.49
CA TYR A 365 13.16 1.05 21.65
C TYR A 365 14.52 1.54 21.18
N GLY A 366 14.87 2.81 21.44
CA GLY A 366 16.19 3.37 21.17
C GLY A 366 16.54 3.63 19.71
N TYR A 367 15.54 3.54 18.79
CA TYR A 367 15.78 3.83 17.37
C TYR A 367 15.88 5.35 17.12
N PRO A 368 16.84 5.79 16.28
CA PRO A 368 16.76 7.11 15.66
C PRO A 368 15.49 7.19 14.79
N VAL A 369 14.74 8.29 14.90
CA VAL A 369 13.51 8.47 14.10
C VAL A 369 13.56 9.82 13.38
N LEU A 370 13.39 9.79 12.06
CA LEU A 370 13.08 10.97 11.27
C LEU A 370 11.56 11.08 11.10
N SER A 371 10.94 12.04 11.77
CA SER A 371 9.51 12.30 11.67
C SER A 371 9.26 13.38 10.60
N VAL A 372 8.51 13.02 9.54
CA VAL A 372 8.29 13.88 8.35
C VAL A 372 6.81 14.01 8.03
N ASP A 373 6.34 15.25 7.86
CA ASP A 373 5.12 15.53 7.11
C ASP A 373 5.47 15.99 5.69
N ARG A 374 4.76 15.51 4.70
CA ARG A 374 5.05 15.79 3.29
C ARG A 374 3.80 16.08 2.48
N PRO A 375 3.89 16.82 1.37
CA PRO A 375 2.84 16.83 0.36
C PRO A 375 2.72 15.44 -0.29
N TYR A 376 1.59 15.17 -0.91
CA TYR A 376 1.37 13.91 -1.63
C TYR A 376 2.32 13.80 -2.82
N ASN A 377 2.35 14.81 -3.68
CA ASN A 377 3.30 14.85 -4.78
C ASN A 377 4.71 15.17 -4.24
N VAL A 378 5.55 14.14 -4.20
CA VAL A 378 6.95 14.24 -3.72
C VAL A 378 7.76 15.25 -4.53
N ALA A 379 7.50 15.36 -5.84
CA ALA A 379 8.23 16.28 -6.72
C ALA A 379 8.13 17.74 -6.26
N SER A 380 7.02 18.15 -5.64
CA SER A 380 6.83 19.52 -5.13
C SER A 380 7.71 19.87 -3.93
N SER A 381 8.32 18.90 -3.25
CA SER A 381 9.09 19.09 -2.02
C SER A 381 10.44 18.34 -1.99
N VAL A 382 10.91 17.88 -3.13
CA VAL A 382 12.15 17.07 -3.27
C VAL A 382 13.33 17.69 -2.53
N GLY A 383 13.59 18.99 -2.70
CA GLY A 383 14.73 19.66 -2.06
C GLY A 383 14.67 19.62 -0.54
N GLN A 384 13.52 19.93 0.03
CA GLN A 384 13.31 19.92 1.48
C GLN A 384 13.43 18.50 2.06
N LEU A 385 12.77 17.53 1.42
CA LEU A 385 12.81 16.13 1.84
C LEU A 385 14.23 15.58 1.75
N ARG A 386 14.93 15.84 0.64
CA ARG A 386 16.33 15.43 0.44
C ARG A 386 17.23 15.92 1.56
N THR A 387 17.16 17.21 1.90
CA THR A 387 17.97 17.80 2.99
C THR A 387 17.71 17.13 4.32
N ARG A 388 16.43 16.86 4.66
CA ARG A 388 16.05 16.21 5.92
C ARG A 388 16.51 14.74 5.98
N VAL A 389 16.37 14.01 4.89
CA VAL A 389 16.81 12.61 4.80
C VAL A 389 18.32 12.53 4.86
N GLN A 390 19.06 13.37 4.13
CA GLN A 390 20.51 13.41 4.18
C GLN A 390 21.04 13.70 5.58
N ALA A 391 20.51 14.71 6.27
CA ALA A 391 20.90 15.03 7.65
C ALA A 391 20.61 13.85 8.61
N PHE A 392 19.51 13.13 8.41
CA PHE A 392 19.19 11.95 9.20
C PHE A 392 20.18 10.81 8.95
N VAL A 393 20.51 10.52 7.69
CA VAL A 393 21.50 9.51 7.32
C VAL A 393 22.88 9.84 7.92
N GLU A 394 23.31 11.09 7.83
CA GLU A 394 24.56 11.56 8.44
C GLU A 394 24.55 11.37 9.97
N SER A 395 23.45 11.66 10.62
CA SER A 395 23.32 11.47 12.08
C SER A 395 23.45 10.00 12.49
N ILE A 396 22.92 9.08 11.70
CA ILE A 396 23.05 7.63 11.92
C ILE A 396 24.50 7.19 11.73
N GLU A 397 25.13 7.65 10.65
CA GLU A 397 26.52 7.32 10.32
C GLU A 397 27.49 7.78 11.43
N ILE A 398 27.34 9.00 11.92
CA ILE A 398 28.14 9.53 13.04
C ILE A 398 27.96 8.65 14.30
N LYS A 399 26.71 8.27 14.61
CA LYS A 399 26.44 7.38 15.77
C LYS A 399 27.09 6.00 15.62
N LYS A 400 27.08 5.42 14.42
CA LYS A 400 27.77 4.16 14.13
C LYS A 400 29.29 4.27 14.36
N LEU A 401 29.91 5.32 13.85
CA LEU A 401 31.33 5.58 14.04
C LEU A 401 31.69 5.74 15.52
N GLN A 402 30.90 6.47 16.30
CA GLN A 402 31.10 6.63 17.74
C GLN A 402 30.96 5.34 18.53
N ARG A 403 30.11 4.40 18.09
CA ARG A 403 29.96 3.08 18.72
C ARG A 403 31.09 2.13 18.33
N GLY A 404 31.52 2.14 17.07
CA GLY A 404 32.62 1.32 16.57
C GLY A 404 34.00 1.73 17.07
N GLY A 405 34.19 3.00 17.48
CA GLY A 405 35.44 3.48 18.10
C GLY A 405 35.56 3.23 19.60
N LYS A 406 34.59 2.56 20.21
CA LYS A 406 34.58 2.18 21.64
C LYS A 406 34.75 0.65 21.89
N ALA A 407 35.03 -0.12 20.84
CA ALA A 407 35.26 -1.57 20.90
C ALA A 407 36.76 -1.92 20.90
#